data_2d2f88d5e97778522471fd641902929f
#
_entry.id   2d2f88d5e97778522471fd641902929f
#
_cell.length_a   1.000
_cell.length_b   1.000
_cell.length_c   1.000
_cell.angle_alpha   90.00
_cell.angle_beta   90.00
_cell.angle_gamma   90.00
#
_symmetry.space_group_name_H-M   'P 1'
#
loop_
_entity.id
_entity.type
_entity.pdbx_description
1 polymer ?
#
loop_
_entity_poly.entity_id
_entity_poly.type
_entity_poly.pdbx_seq_one_letter_code
_entity_poly.pdbx_strand_id
1 'polypeptide(L)'
;MRLAVIAVAAALGLADSAGSARDGNDVPAIAFFGFELINTSLETATAAEGQRIRMLDVLFREKLSASGRFTIVAIPPDVQRDVAAGPAISNCNGCERDYAKRTTANWAAWGTVQKVSNLILNINVYMEDVQTGKLEFVRSVDIRGNTDESWSHGLDYMLRHYLFGQP
;
A
#
# COMPACT_ATOMS: atom_id res chain seq x y z
N MET A 1 0.13 61.80 48.74
CA MET A 1 1.00 60.83 48.09
C MET A 1 0.15 59.62 47.77
N ARG A 2 -0.30 59.44 46.51
CA ARG A 2 -1.17 58.35 46.09
C ARG A 2 -0.33 57.43 45.21
N LEU A 3 -0.09 56.18 45.65
CA LEU A 3 0.58 55.16 44.84
C LEU A 3 -0.46 54.54 43.88
N ALA A 4 -0.19 54.57 42.61
CA ALA A 4 -0.93 53.83 41.56
C ALA A 4 -0.29 52.49 41.39
N VAL A 5 -1.06 51.40 41.58
CA VAL A 5 -0.67 50.04 41.32
C VAL A 5 -1.07 49.71 39.87
N ILE A 6 -0.09 49.46 39.02
CA ILE A 6 -0.31 49.00 37.64
C ILE A 6 -0.37 47.46 37.67
N ALA A 7 -1.53 46.88 37.37
CA ALA A 7 -1.69 45.48 37.16
C ALA A 7 -1.38 45.12 35.70
N VAL A 8 -0.33 44.32 35.48
CA VAL A 8 0.01 43.76 34.16
C VAL A 8 -0.73 42.41 34.02
N ALA A 9 -1.72 42.37 33.14
CA ALA A 9 -2.40 41.14 32.79
C ALA A 9 -1.59 40.42 31.68
N ALA A 10 -0.98 39.28 32.03
CA ALA A 10 -0.36 38.41 31.07
C ALA A 10 -1.44 37.51 30.42
N ALA A 11 -1.73 37.72 29.14
CA ALA A 11 -2.58 36.85 28.35
C ALA A 11 -1.74 35.64 27.87
N LEU A 12 -1.97 34.48 28.48
CA LEU A 12 -1.48 33.21 27.91
C LEU A 12 -2.36 32.84 26.70
N GLY A 13 -1.80 32.99 25.51
CA GLY A 13 -2.39 32.46 24.28
C GLY A 13 -2.24 30.94 24.25
N LEU A 14 -3.32 30.22 24.47
CA LEU A 14 -3.43 28.78 24.14
C LEU A 14 -3.48 28.65 22.63
N ALA A 15 -2.38 28.20 22.02
CA ALA A 15 -2.40 27.75 20.64
C ALA A 15 -3.13 26.41 20.57
N ASP A 16 -4.40 26.43 20.17
CA ASP A 16 -5.13 25.22 19.78
C ASP A 16 -4.46 24.61 18.54
N SER A 17 -3.69 23.55 18.76
CA SER A 17 -3.26 22.66 17.70
C SER A 17 -4.49 21.91 17.22
N ALA A 18 -5.19 22.44 16.22
CA ALA A 18 -6.22 21.73 15.50
C ALA A 18 -5.59 20.54 14.77
N GLY A 19 -5.49 19.42 15.45
CA GLY A 19 -5.26 18.13 14.82
C GLY A 19 -6.44 17.88 13.88
N SER A 20 -6.19 17.93 12.56
CA SER A 20 -7.19 17.61 11.55
C SER A 20 -7.59 16.16 11.74
N ALA A 21 -8.66 15.91 12.50
CA ALA A 21 -9.31 14.62 12.52
C ALA A 21 -9.80 14.36 11.09
N ARG A 22 -9.31 13.28 10.47
CA ARG A 22 -9.85 12.82 9.19
C ARG A 22 -11.33 12.50 9.41
N ASP A 23 -12.20 13.17 8.68
CA ASP A 23 -13.61 12.80 8.62
C ASP A 23 -13.68 11.33 8.19
N GLY A 24 -14.32 10.48 9.01
CA GLY A 24 -14.34 9.03 8.87
C GLY A 24 -15.09 8.50 7.63
N ASN A 25 -15.23 9.31 6.58
CA ASN A 25 -15.95 9.01 5.36
C ASN A 25 -15.08 9.18 4.09
N ASP A 26 -13.80 9.53 4.21
CA ASP A 26 -12.91 9.64 3.05
C ASP A 26 -12.43 8.26 2.62
N VAL A 27 -12.81 7.86 1.38
CA VAL A 27 -12.34 6.64 0.74
C VAL A 27 -10.81 6.70 0.61
N PRO A 28 -10.06 5.74 1.17
CA PRO A 28 -8.61 5.77 1.10
C PRO A 28 -8.09 5.82 -0.33
N ALA A 29 -7.21 6.78 -0.60
CA ALA A 29 -6.51 6.91 -1.88
C ALA A 29 -5.19 6.14 -1.82
N ILE A 30 -4.98 5.22 -2.76
CA ILE A 30 -3.88 4.25 -2.77
C ILE A 30 -2.92 4.53 -3.92
N ALA A 31 -1.63 4.71 -3.61
CA ALA A 31 -0.52 4.56 -4.56
C ALA A 31 -0.11 3.09 -4.60
N PHE A 32 -0.43 2.39 -5.68
CA PHE A 32 -0.09 0.97 -5.83
C PHE A 32 1.16 0.82 -6.71
N PHE A 33 2.21 0.22 -6.15
CA PHE A 33 3.53 0.06 -6.75
C PHE A 33 3.73 -1.27 -7.49
N GLY A 34 2.69 -2.12 -7.55
CA GLY A 34 2.73 -3.37 -8.28
C GLY A 34 3.08 -4.58 -7.42
N PHE A 35 3.12 -5.74 -8.08
CA PHE A 35 3.59 -7.00 -7.53
C PHE A 35 5.01 -7.30 -7.98
N GLU A 36 5.77 -8.00 -7.15
CA GLU A 36 7.12 -8.47 -7.42
C GLU A 36 7.21 -9.98 -7.26
N LEU A 37 7.99 -10.65 -8.13
CA LEU A 37 8.27 -12.07 -7.98
C LEU A 37 9.53 -12.27 -7.12
N ILE A 38 9.38 -12.90 -5.97
CA ILE A 38 10.49 -13.34 -5.12
C ILE A 38 10.71 -14.84 -5.38
N ASN A 39 11.64 -15.14 -6.30
CA ASN A 39 11.94 -16.52 -6.66
C ASN A 39 13.04 -17.09 -5.76
N THR A 40 12.67 -17.94 -4.83
CA THR A 40 13.58 -18.67 -3.94
C THR A 40 13.78 -20.14 -4.37
N SER A 41 13.16 -20.54 -5.51
CA SER A 41 13.36 -21.87 -6.08
C SER A 41 14.70 -21.98 -6.80
N LEU A 42 15.10 -23.21 -7.13
CA LEU A 42 16.28 -23.49 -7.94
C LEU A 42 16.07 -23.23 -9.45
N GLU A 43 14.83 -22.94 -9.86
CA GLU A 43 14.48 -22.71 -11.25
C GLU A 43 14.58 -21.21 -11.59
N THR A 44 15.00 -20.91 -12.81
CA THR A 44 14.99 -19.51 -13.30
C THR A 44 13.55 -19.03 -13.48
N ALA A 45 13.30 -17.76 -13.13
CA ALA A 45 12.03 -17.12 -13.41
C ALA A 45 11.70 -17.12 -14.91
N THR A 46 10.45 -17.40 -15.24
CA THR A 46 9.98 -17.55 -16.61
C THR A 46 9.25 -16.30 -17.11
N ALA A 47 9.17 -16.15 -18.45
CA ALA A 47 8.36 -15.09 -19.05
C ALA A 47 6.87 -15.19 -18.67
N ALA A 48 6.35 -16.42 -18.48
CA ALA A 48 4.98 -16.66 -18.04
C ALA A 48 4.73 -16.13 -16.61
N GLU A 49 5.68 -16.29 -15.69
CA GLU A 49 5.59 -15.72 -14.37
C GLU A 49 5.59 -14.18 -14.39
N GLY A 50 6.41 -13.58 -15.27
CA GLY A 50 6.36 -12.14 -15.50
C GLY A 50 5.01 -11.66 -16.05
N GLN A 51 4.33 -12.46 -16.87
CA GLN A 51 2.97 -12.15 -17.34
C GLN A 51 1.95 -12.26 -16.20
N ARG A 52 2.09 -13.26 -15.32
CA ARG A 52 1.22 -13.42 -14.13
C ARG A 52 1.37 -12.26 -13.15
N ILE A 53 2.57 -11.75 -12.94
CA ILE A 53 2.78 -10.53 -12.13
C ILE A 53 1.96 -9.37 -12.70
N ARG A 54 2.05 -9.12 -14.02
CA ARG A 54 1.25 -8.06 -14.65
C ARG A 54 -0.25 -8.31 -14.57
N MET A 55 -0.69 -9.56 -14.69
CA MET A 55 -2.09 -9.95 -14.50
C MET A 55 -2.57 -9.63 -13.09
N LEU A 56 -1.77 -9.93 -12.05
CA LEU A 56 -2.11 -9.57 -10.68
C LEU A 56 -2.18 -8.05 -10.48
N ASP A 57 -1.31 -7.28 -11.12
CA ASP A 57 -1.35 -5.81 -11.06
C ASP A 57 -2.67 -5.26 -11.59
N VAL A 58 -3.11 -5.77 -12.72
CA VAL A 58 -4.41 -5.38 -13.32
C VAL A 58 -5.56 -5.81 -12.43
N LEU A 59 -5.59 -7.08 -12.04
CA LEU A 59 -6.65 -7.65 -11.21
C LEU A 59 -6.80 -6.91 -9.87
N PHE A 60 -5.69 -6.58 -9.22
CA PHE A 60 -5.69 -5.86 -7.95
C PHE A 60 -6.32 -4.46 -8.11
N ARG A 61 -5.90 -3.70 -9.13
CA ARG A 61 -6.46 -2.37 -9.43
C ARG A 61 -7.95 -2.43 -9.72
N GLU A 62 -8.37 -3.37 -10.56
CA GLU A 62 -9.79 -3.56 -10.93
C GLU A 62 -10.64 -3.90 -9.70
N LYS A 63 -10.21 -4.86 -8.89
CA LYS A 63 -10.94 -5.28 -7.69
C LYS A 63 -11.06 -4.17 -6.64
N LEU A 64 -9.98 -3.41 -6.40
CA LEU A 64 -10.04 -2.29 -5.47
C LEU A 64 -10.99 -1.20 -5.98
N SER A 65 -10.87 -0.82 -7.25
CA SER A 65 -11.74 0.20 -7.86
C SER A 65 -13.21 -0.24 -7.87
N ALA A 66 -13.47 -1.50 -8.24
CA ALA A 66 -14.84 -2.04 -8.27
C ALA A 66 -15.48 -2.15 -6.88
N SER A 67 -14.68 -2.26 -5.82
CA SER A 67 -15.20 -2.33 -4.44
C SER A 67 -15.84 -1.02 -3.96
N GLY A 68 -15.51 0.11 -4.59
CA GLY A 68 -15.92 1.45 -4.15
C GLY A 68 -15.33 1.88 -2.78
N ARG A 69 -14.49 1.06 -2.17
CA ARG A 69 -13.90 1.30 -0.84
C ARG A 69 -12.52 1.95 -0.91
N PHE A 70 -11.94 2.02 -2.11
CA PHE A 70 -10.60 2.56 -2.36
C PHE A 70 -10.56 3.31 -3.67
N THR A 71 -9.71 4.33 -3.73
CA THR A 71 -9.39 5.04 -4.97
C THR A 71 -7.93 4.79 -5.33
N ILE A 72 -7.67 4.27 -6.53
CA ILE A 72 -6.28 4.12 -7.01
C ILE A 72 -5.84 5.43 -7.63
N VAL A 73 -4.77 6.03 -7.12
CA VAL A 73 -4.19 7.24 -7.67
C VAL A 73 -3.14 6.94 -8.75
N ALA A 74 -3.03 7.81 -9.72
CA ALA A 74 -1.96 7.74 -10.69
C ALA A 74 -0.61 8.05 -10.03
N ILE A 75 0.41 7.27 -10.34
CA ILE A 75 1.79 7.55 -9.93
C ILE A 75 2.41 8.48 -10.97
N PRO A 76 2.93 9.66 -10.59
CA PRO A 76 3.54 10.61 -11.51
C PRO A 76 4.73 9.99 -12.28
N PRO A 77 5.00 10.40 -13.53
CA PRO A 77 6.05 9.81 -14.35
C PRO A 77 7.47 9.91 -13.76
N ASP A 78 7.76 10.95 -13.00
CA ASP A 78 9.02 11.10 -12.28
C ASP A 78 9.15 10.06 -11.16
N VAL A 79 8.07 9.84 -10.38
CA VAL A 79 8.04 8.81 -9.34
C VAL A 79 8.15 7.41 -9.96
N GLN A 80 7.48 7.15 -11.09
CA GLN A 80 7.61 5.87 -11.80
C GLN A 80 9.05 5.58 -12.22
N ARG A 81 9.77 6.60 -12.71
CA ARG A 81 11.19 6.46 -13.08
C ARG A 81 12.06 6.14 -11.86
N ASP A 82 11.81 6.82 -10.74
CA ASP A 82 12.58 6.60 -9.52
C ASP A 82 12.32 5.20 -8.94
N VAL A 83 11.07 4.75 -8.96
CA VAL A 83 10.71 3.36 -8.59
C VAL A 83 11.42 2.35 -9.49
N ALA A 84 11.42 2.57 -10.80
CA ALA A 84 12.06 1.66 -11.75
C ALA A 84 13.60 1.63 -11.64
N ALA A 85 14.21 2.71 -11.19
CA ALA A 85 15.66 2.83 -10.99
C ALA A 85 16.11 2.45 -9.58
N GLY A 86 15.18 2.39 -8.64
CA GLY A 86 15.44 2.10 -7.23
C GLY A 86 15.52 0.61 -6.91
N PRO A 87 15.69 0.27 -5.64
CA PRO A 87 15.57 -1.11 -5.17
C PRO A 87 14.12 -1.61 -5.30
N ALA A 88 13.97 -2.93 -5.30
CA ALA A 88 12.64 -3.57 -5.23
C ALA A 88 11.84 -3.00 -4.06
N ILE A 89 10.57 -2.69 -4.27
CA ILE A 89 9.69 -2.11 -3.22
C ILE A 89 9.63 -3.03 -2.00
N SER A 90 9.57 -4.33 -2.21
CA SER A 90 9.54 -5.32 -1.13
C SER A 90 10.82 -5.36 -0.27
N ASN A 91 11.90 -4.71 -0.71
CA ASN A 91 13.21 -4.74 -0.05
C ASN A 91 13.84 -3.35 0.16
N CYS A 92 13.09 -2.28 -0.03
CA CYS A 92 13.62 -0.92 0.06
C CYS A 92 13.48 -0.26 1.43
N ASN A 93 12.77 -0.90 2.34
CA ASN A 93 12.70 -0.51 3.75
C ASN A 93 12.18 0.92 3.98
N GLY A 94 11.04 1.25 3.37
CA GLY A 94 10.33 2.53 3.53
C GLY A 94 10.27 3.41 2.29
N CYS A 95 10.90 3.02 1.17
CA CYS A 95 10.82 3.81 -0.06
C CYS A 95 9.41 3.87 -0.64
N GLU A 96 8.57 2.84 -0.45
CA GLU A 96 7.17 2.81 -0.84
C GLU A 96 6.42 4.01 -0.27
N ARG A 97 6.66 4.32 0.98
CA ARG A 97 6.07 5.47 1.66
C ARG A 97 6.61 6.80 1.12
N ASP A 98 7.91 6.88 0.89
CA ASP A 98 8.54 8.11 0.37
C ASP A 98 8.11 8.39 -1.07
N TYR A 99 7.92 7.36 -1.89
CA TYR A 99 7.32 7.49 -3.21
C TYR A 99 5.84 7.89 -3.13
N ALA A 100 5.07 7.29 -2.22
CA ALA A 100 3.66 7.61 -2.06
C ALA A 100 3.42 9.05 -1.57
N LYS A 101 4.30 9.62 -0.74
CA LYS A 101 4.26 11.05 -0.34
C LYS A 101 4.35 12.03 -1.50
N ARG A 102 4.90 11.61 -2.63
CA ARG A 102 4.98 12.40 -3.86
C ARG A 102 3.74 12.26 -4.75
N THR A 103 2.71 11.59 -4.27
CA THR A 103 1.40 11.43 -4.89
C THR A 103 0.32 12.06 -4.02
N THR A 104 -0.94 11.94 -4.45
CA THR A 104 -2.11 12.34 -3.62
C THR A 104 -2.62 11.20 -2.74
N ALA A 105 -1.88 10.09 -2.66
CA ALA A 105 -2.27 8.92 -1.88
C ALA A 105 -2.09 9.15 -0.38
N ASN A 106 -3.00 8.57 0.40
CA ASN A 106 -2.82 8.42 1.83
C ASN A 106 -2.39 7.02 2.25
N TRP A 107 -2.46 6.05 1.33
CA TRP A 107 -1.91 4.70 1.52
C TRP A 107 -0.94 4.31 0.40
N ALA A 108 0.16 3.66 0.76
CA ALA A 108 1.04 2.94 -0.15
C ALA A 108 0.63 1.46 -0.17
N ALA A 109 0.58 0.85 -1.36
CA ALA A 109 0.28 -0.58 -1.48
C ALA A 109 1.27 -1.25 -2.42
N TRP A 110 1.64 -2.48 -2.10
CA TRP A 110 2.48 -3.34 -2.95
C TRP A 110 2.18 -4.80 -2.64
N GLY A 111 2.65 -5.67 -3.51
CA GLY A 111 2.50 -7.10 -3.32
C GLY A 111 3.75 -7.88 -3.70
N THR A 112 3.82 -9.12 -3.23
CA THR A 112 4.84 -10.07 -3.66
C THR A 112 4.21 -11.41 -3.97
N VAL A 113 4.80 -12.13 -4.92
CA VAL A 113 4.57 -13.56 -5.09
C VAL A 113 5.88 -14.26 -4.78
N GLN A 114 5.93 -14.98 -3.67
CA GLN A 114 7.08 -15.79 -3.32
C GLN A 114 6.92 -17.18 -3.93
N LYS A 115 7.88 -17.60 -4.75
CA LYS A 115 7.95 -18.92 -5.35
C LYS A 115 9.01 -19.75 -4.63
N VAL A 116 8.58 -20.82 -3.98
CA VAL A 116 9.47 -21.85 -3.42
C VAL A 116 9.65 -23.01 -4.43
N SER A 117 8.58 -23.34 -5.17
CA SER A 117 8.58 -24.30 -6.26
C SER A 117 7.37 -24.04 -7.17
N ASN A 118 7.22 -24.80 -8.27
CA ASN A 118 6.02 -24.71 -9.12
C ASN A 118 4.73 -25.19 -8.44
N LEU A 119 4.82 -25.82 -7.27
CA LEU A 119 3.66 -26.30 -6.50
C LEU A 119 3.41 -25.49 -5.23
N ILE A 120 4.41 -24.74 -4.76
CA ILE A 120 4.35 -24.00 -3.49
C ILE A 120 4.72 -22.55 -3.76
N LEU A 121 3.70 -21.70 -3.72
CA LEU A 121 3.84 -20.26 -3.83
C LEU A 121 2.93 -19.60 -2.79
N ASN A 122 3.22 -18.35 -2.47
CA ASN A 122 2.28 -17.50 -1.74
C ASN A 122 2.21 -16.10 -2.33
N ILE A 123 1.03 -15.49 -2.21
CA ILE A 123 0.79 -14.10 -2.55
C ILE A 123 0.73 -13.32 -1.25
N ASN A 124 1.50 -12.24 -1.17
CA ASN A 124 1.45 -11.30 -0.05
C ASN A 124 1.00 -9.94 -0.56
N VAL A 125 0.17 -9.26 0.21
CA VAL A 125 -0.25 -7.88 -0.04
C VAL A 125 -0.03 -7.05 1.21
N TYR A 126 0.52 -5.88 1.02
CA TYR A 126 0.84 -4.90 2.05
C TYR A 126 0.17 -3.57 1.70
N MET A 127 -0.41 -2.93 2.71
CA MET A 127 -0.89 -1.56 2.61
C MET A 127 -0.48 -0.79 3.86
N GLU A 128 0.12 0.37 3.68
CA GLU A 128 0.69 1.19 4.73
C GLU A 128 0.12 2.62 4.67
N ASP A 129 -0.21 3.17 5.81
CA ASP A 129 -0.56 4.60 5.93
C ASP A 129 0.69 5.44 5.70
N VAL A 130 0.63 6.35 4.73
CA VAL A 130 1.76 7.16 4.27
C VAL A 130 2.26 8.12 5.34
N GLN A 131 1.39 8.61 6.22
CA GLN A 131 1.77 9.57 7.26
C GLN A 131 2.41 8.89 8.46
N THR A 132 1.79 7.81 8.92
CA THR A 132 2.18 7.15 10.18
C THR A 132 3.18 6.02 9.99
N GLY A 133 3.25 5.42 8.78
CA GLY A 133 4.03 4.22 8.52
C GLY A 133 3.42 2.95 9.12
N LYS A 134 2.16 3.02 9.55
CA LYS A 134 1.47 1.87 10.09
C LYS A 134 0.97 0.98 8.97
N LEU A 135 1.29 -0.32 9.04
CA LEU A 135 0.70 -1.30 8.14
C LEU A 135 -0.76 -1.52 8.50
N GLU A 136 -1.66 -1.04 7.65
CA GLU A 136 -3.12 -1.15 7.82
C GLU A 136 -3.64 -2.49 7.30
N PHE A 137 -2.94 -3.09 6.33
CA PHE A 137 -3.26 -4.41 5.81
C PHE A 137 -1.98 -5.18 5.49
N VAL A 138 -1.88 -6.39 6.05
CA VAL A 138 -0.84 -7.37 5.71
C VAL A 138 -1.49 -8.73 5.67
N ARG A 139 -1.46 -9.38 4.52
CA ARG A 139 -1.99 -10.75 4.38
C ARG A 139 -1.16 -11.56 3.42
N SER A 140 -1.10 -12.85 3.72
CA SER A 140 -0.48 -13.88 2.88
C SER A 140 -1.50 -14.98 2.60
N VAL A 141 -1.51 -15.47 1.37
CA VAL A 141 -2.33 -16.61 0.95
C VAL A 141 -1.46 -17.58 0.18
N ASP A 142 -1.44 -18.81 0.64
CA ASP A 142 -0.77 -19.89 -0.07
C ASP A 142 -1.58 -20.30 -1.30
N ILE A 143 -0.88 -20.46 -2.41
CA ILE A 143 -1.45 -20.97 -3.65
C ILE A 143 -0.72 -22.24 -4.08
N ARG A 144 -1.48 -23.16 -4.67
CA ARG A 144 -0.94 -24.43 -5.15
C ARG A 144 -0.99 -24.48 -6.67
N GLY A 145 0.20 -24.60 -7.26
CA GLY A 145 0.37 -24.59 -8.70
C GLY A 145 0.68 -23.20 -9.26
N ASN A 146 1.63 -23.20 -10.19
CA ASN A 146 2.13 -22.01 -10.84
C ASN A 146 1.35 -21.76 -12.16
N THR A 147 0.03 -21.49 -12.05
CA THR A 147 -0.89 -21.25 -13.16
C THR A 147 -1.60 -19.92 -13.03
N ASP A 148 -2.07 -19.34 -14.13
CA ASP A 148 -2.81 -18.09 -14.14
C ASP A 148 -4.05 -18.15 -13.26
N GLU A 149 -4.75 -19.29 -13.30
CA GLU A 149 -5.93 -19.55 -12.49
C GLU A 149 -5.60 -19.56 -10.99
N SER A 150 -4.55 -20.28 -10.58
CA SER A 150 -4.15 -20.37 -9.18
C SER A 150 -3.76 -19.01 -8.60
N TRP A 151 -3.03 -18.19 -9.38
CA TRP A 151 -2.63 -16.85 -8.98
C TRP A 151 -3.83 -15.91 -8.86
N SER A 152 -4.70 -15.89 -9.89
CA SER A 152 -5.89 -15.01 -9.88
C SER A 152 -6.87 -15.37 -8.76
N HIS A 153 -7.13 -16.65 -8.55
CA HIS A 153 -8.02 -17.12 -7.47
C HIS A 153 -7.43 -16.82 -6.09
N GLY A 154 -6.12 -16.98 -5.89
CA GLY A 154 -5.46 -16.66 -4.63
C GLY A 154 -5.60 -15.18 -4.26
N LEU A 155 -5.35 -14.28 -5.21
CA LEU A 155 -5.55 -12.85 -4.98
C LEU A 155 -7.03 -12.50 -4.74
N ASP A 156 -7.93 -13.03 -5.57
CA ASP A 156 -9.36 -12.79 -5.42
C ASP A 156 -9.90 -13.28 -4.06
N TYR A 157 -9.46 -14.46 -3.62
CA TYR A 157 -9.78 -14.98 -2.29
C TYR A 157 -9.30 -14.04 -1.19
N MET A 158 -8.02 -13.60 -1.26
CA MET A 158 -7.45 -12.68 -0.28
C MET A 158 -8.26 -11.38 -0.17
N LEU A 159 -8.57 -10.77 -1.31
CA LEU A 159 -9.28 -9.49 -1.32
C LEU A 159 -10.70 -9.63 -0.78
N ARG A 160 -11.45 -10.65 -1.23
CA ARG A 160 -12.83 -10.86 -0.77
C ARG A 160 -12.91 -11.15 0.73
N HIS A 161 -12.12 -12.09 1.23
CA HIS A 161 -12.26 -12.56 2.61
C HIS A 161 -11.57 -11.67 3.64
N TYR A 162 -10.43 -11.07 3.29
CA TYR A 162 -9.65 -10.32 4.29
C TYR A 162 -9.70 -8.81 4.12
N LEU A 163 -9.80 -8.30 2.90
CA LEU A 163 -9.83 -6.85 2.68
C LEU A 163 -11.25 -6.30 2.63
N PHE A 164 -12.14 -6.99 1.92
CA PHE A 164 -13.52 -6.52 1.76
C PHE A 164 -14.48 -7.09 2.83
N GLY A 165 -14.04 -8.10 3.60
CA GLY A 165 -14.86 -8.71 4.65
C GLY A 165 -16.13 -9.38 4.11
N GLN A 166 -16.09 -9.90 2.88
CA GLN A 166 -17.19 -10.66 2.29
C GLN A 166 -17.02 -12.14 2.65
N PRO A 167 -18.07 -12.81 3.12
CA PRO A 167 -18.05 -14.24 3.44
C PRO A 167 -17.85 -15.13 2.21
#